data_f1c8fa80809ff2bc3b568eddddef2faf
#
_entry.id   f1c8fa80809ff2bc3b568eddddef2faf
#
_cell.length_a   1.000
_cell.length_b   1.000
_cell.length_c   1.000
_cell.angle_alpha   90.00
_cell.angle_beta   90.00
_cell.angle_gamma   90.00
#
_symmetry.space_group_name_H-M   'P 1'
#
loop_
_entity.id
_entity.type
_entity.pdbx_description
1 polymer ?
#
loop_
_entity_poly.entity_id
_entity_poly.type
_entity_poly.pdbx_seq_one_letter_code
_entity_poly.pdbx_strand_id
1 'polypeptide(L)'
;MIVILTALDIEQNAVLDHLIDLEVHEHDKGTLFDVGTIAGHPRSRVAVGITGAGTTTAAALTERARAEFSPAVMMFVGIAGGLRDKLAIGDVVVATKIHSYQGGRSEDDAFLVRPRSWELSHRLDQAARRVTRGNRWCSRLYGQEGRPAPSVYFEPIAVGDVVLNSTRSDIARRIHSSYNDAIAVEMEGSGFAHAAALSDQVPAVVVRGISDHADGDKAGAERAGGQAIAARHAAAFAIALAASLGPQAGSRSADPEPQVPPMAGINNTMIVRDQANVGEQIGVQFNSGQR
;
A
#
# COMPACT_ATOMS: atom_id res chain seq x y z
N MET A 1 -6.78 -13.13 -3.06
CA MET A 1 -7.54 -12.14 -2.28
C MET A 1 -6.76 -10.85 -2.21
N ILE A 2 -7.43 -9.69 -2.13
CA ILE A 2 -6.87 -8.38 -1.84
C ILE A 2 -7.37 -7.96 -0.47
N VAL A 3 -6.54 -7.32 0.35
CA VAL A 3 -6.94 -6.72 1.62
C VAL A 3 -6.94 -5.20 1.46
N ILE A 4 -8.02 -4.56 1.90
CA ILE A 4 -8.13 -3.10 2.00
C ILE A 4 -8.32 -2.74 3.47
N LEU A 5 -7.45 -1.88 4.00
CA LEU A 5 -7.58 -1.32 5.33
C LEU A 5 -7.96 0.16 5.22
N THR A 6 -8.76 0.61 6.18
CA THR A 6 -9.21 2.00 6.32
C THR A 6 -9.07 2.43 7.78
N ALA A 7 -9.06 3.73 8.05
CA ALA A 7 -8.98 4.23 9.42
C ALA A 7 -10.34 4.63 10.00
N LEU A 8 -11.26 5.10 9.17
CA LEU A 8 -12.54 5.69 9.57
C LEU A 8 -13.72 4.95 8.96
N ASP A 9 -14.87 4.97 9.65
CA ASP A 9 -16.12 4.37 9.15
C ASP A 9 -16.53 4.94 7.78
N ILE A 10 -16.35 6.25 7.57
CA ILE A 10 -16.70 6.89 6.29
C ILE A 10 -15.84 6.38 5.13
N GLU A 11 -14.58 6.01 5.40
CA GLU A 11 -13.67 5.41 4.42
C GLU A 11 -14.05 3.96 4.14
N GLN A 12 -14.33 3.18 5.20
CA GLN A 12 -14.77 1.80 5.07
C GLN A 12 -16.07 1.71 4.27
N ASN A 13 -17.07 2.49 4.64
CA ASN A 13 -18.35 2.52 3.93
C ASN A 13 -18.16 2.86 2.45
N ALA A 14 -17.31 3.84 2.13
CA ALA A 14 -17.01 4.20 0.74
C ALA A 14 -16.39 3.04 -0.06
N VAL A 15 -15.62 2.16 0.57
CA VAL A 15 -15.08 0.95 -0.07
C VAL A 15 -16.18 -0.12 -0.21
N LEU A 16 -16.98 -0.35 0.84
CA LEU A 16 -18.04 -1.34 0.86
C LEU A 16 -19.13 -1.07 -0.19
N ASP A 17 -19.42 0.19 -0.52
CA ASP A 17 -20.37 0.60 -1.58
C ASP A 17 -20.03 -0.01 -2.96
N HIS A 18 -18.82 -0.49 -3.17
CA HIS A 18 -18.37 -1.11 -4.41
C HIS A 18 -18.35 -2.64 -4.37
N LEU A 19 -18.70 -3.23 -3.24
CA LEU A 19 -18.68 -4.67 -3.03
C LEU A 19 -20.10 -5.26 -3.01
N ILE A 20 -20.19 -6.51 -3.42
CA ILE A 20 -21.41 -7.33 -3.33
C ILE A 20 -21.10 -8.62 -2.58
N ASP A 21 -22.12 -9.35 -2.18
CA ASP A 21 -22.01 -10.63 -1.48
C ASP A 21 -21.14 -10.51 -0.22
N LEU A 22 -21.44 -9.48 0.59
CA LEU A 22 -20.71 -9.18 1.82
C LEU A 22 -20.99 -10.23 2.89
N GLU A 23 -19.94 -10.75 3.49
CA GLU A 23 -19.94 -11.65 4.63
C GLU A 23 -19.00 -11.09 5.70
N VAL A 24 -19.38 -11.21 6.98
CA VAL A 24 -18.48 -10.84 8.08
C VAL A 24 -17.58 -12.01 8.42
N HIS A 25 -16.29 -11.76 8.43
CA HIS A 25 -15.26 -12.68 8.89
C HIS A 25 -14.68 -12.18 10.21
N GLU A 26 -14.79 -12.98 11.27
CA GLU A 26 -14.26 -12.66 12.59
C GLU A 26 -12.93 -13.40 12.80
N HIS A 27 -11.87 -12.65 13.05
CA HIS A 27 -10.58 -13.17 13.46
C HIS A 27 -10.61 -13.58 14.95
N ASP A 28 -9.87 -14.62 15.35
CA ASP A 28 -9.79 -15.14 16.73
C ASP A 28 -9.54 -14.11 17.82
N LYS A 29 -8.98 -12.95 17.49
CA LYS A 29 -8.76 -11.83 18.39
C LYS A 29 -9.84 -10.74 18.29
N GLY A 30 -11.01 -11.07 17.73
CA GLY A 30 -12.17 -10.20 17.68
C GLY A 30 -12.10 -9.07 16.63
N THR A 31 -11.17 -9.10 15.68
CA THR A 31 -11.21 -8.18 14.55
C THR A 31 -12.21 -8.65 13.52
N LEU A 32 -13.11 -7.77 13.12
CA LEU A 32 -14.09 -8.04 12.08
C LEU A 32 -13.57 -7.53 10.74
N PHE A 33 -13.77 -8.34 9.71
CA PHE A 33 -13.50 -7.97 8.32
C PHE A 33 -14.75 -8.22 7.48
N ASP A 34 -15.11 -7.25 6.65
CA ASP A 34 -16.14 -7.43 5.64
C ASP A 34 -15.50 -8.04 4.39
N VAL A 35 -15.92 -9.23 4.03
CA VAL A 35 -15.36 -9.95 2.88
C VAL A 35 -16.41 -9.99 1.79
N GLY A 36 -16.07 -9.48 0.61
CA GLY A 36 -17.01 -9.42 -0.51
C GLY A 36 -16.31 -9.56 -1.87
N THR A 37 -17.09 -9.36 -2.91
CA THR A 37 -16.66 -9.43 -4.30
C THR A 37 -16.82 -8.06 -4.95
N ILE A 38 -15.84 -7.62 -5.74
CA ILE A 38 -15.96 -6.34 -6.46
C ILE A 38 -17.10 -6.43 -7.48
N ALA A 39 -18.04 -5.50 -7.41
CA ALA A 39 -19.17 -5.43 -8.35
C ALA A 39 -18.67 -5.41 -9.82
N GLY A 40 -19.19 -6.34 -10.63
CA GLY A 40 -18.77 -6.55 -12.02
C GLY A 40 -17.44 -7.34 -12.20
N HIS A 41 -16.80 -7.81 -11.10
CA HIS A 41 -15.56 -8.57 -11.15
C HIS A 41 -15.62 -9.80 -10.23
N PRO A 42 -16.37 -10.86 -10.58
CA PRO A 42 -16.71 -11.98 -9.68
C PRO A 42 -15.52 -12.80 -9.20
N ARG A 43 -14.35 -12.63 -9.81
CA ARG A 43 -13.10 -13.30 -9.38
C ARG A 43 -12.24 -12.45 -8.43
N SER A 44 -12.63 -11.20 -8.18
CA SER A 44 -11.86 -10.26 -7.35
C SER A 44 -12.47 -10.15 -5.97
N ARG A 45 -12.07 -11.05 -5.06
CA ARG A 45 -12.46 -11.00 -3.65
C ARG A 45 -11.61 -10.01 -2.86
N VAL A 46 -12.27 -9.25 -1.99
CA VAL A 46 -11.66 -8.23 -1.14
C VAL A 46 -12.09 -8.47 0.29
N ALA A 47 -11.14 -8.39 1.24
CA ALA A 47 -11.42 -8.28 2.66
C ALA A 47 -11.15 -6.83 3.09
N VAL A 48 -12.10 -6.21 3.77
CA VAL A 48 -12.03 -4.82 4.23
C VAL A 48 -12.02 -4.81 5.75
N GLY A 49 -11.07 -4.08 6.35
CA GLY A 49 -10.98 -3.92 7.79
C GLY A 49 -10.75 -2.47 8.18
N ILE A 50 -11.28 -2.08 9.36
CA ILE A 50 -11.06 -0.76 9.94
C ILE A 50 -9.98 -0.84 11.03
N THR A 51 -9.02 0.07 10.99
CA THR A 51 -7.90 0.10 11.94
C THR A 51 -8.09 1.10 13.08
N GLY A 52 -8.94 2.10 12.89
CA GLY A 52 -8.87 3.33 13.67
C GLY A 52 -7.65 4.17 13.28
N ALA A 53 -7.58 5.38 13.84
CA ALA A 53 -6.51 6.32 13.54
C ALA A 53 -5.19 5.92 14.21
N GLY A 54 -4.08 6.18 13.52
CA GLY A 54 -2.72 6.09 14.04
C GLY A 54 -1.89 4.92 13.53
N THR A 55 -0.58 5.16 13.49
CA THR A 55 0.40 4.25 12.88
C THR A 55 0.49 2.89 13.60
N THR A 56 0.33 2.87 14.94
CA THR A 56 0.49 1.64 15.74
C THR A 56 -0.62 0.63 15.46
N THR A 57 -1.88 1.08 15.47
CA THR A 57 -3.04 0.22 15.18
C THR A 57 -3.03 -0.23 13.74
N ALA A 58 -2.68 0.69 12.82
CA ALA A 58 -2.53 0.35 11.40
C ALA A 58 -1.50 -0.77 11.20
N ALA A 59 -0.33 -0.71 11.86
CA ALA A 59 0.68 -1.76 11.77
C ALA A 59 0.17 -3.12 12.31
N ALA A 60 -0.45 -3.11 13.50
CA ALA A 60 -0.95 -4.32 14.14
C ALA A 60 -2.03 -5.02 13.32
N LEU A 61 -2.99 -4.25 12.77
CA LEU A 61 -4.08 -4.80 11.98
C LEU A 61 -3.65 -5.15 10.55
N THR A 62 -2.63 -4.50 10.01
CA THR A 62 -1.99 -4.92 8.76
C THR A 62 -1.40 -6.32 8.88
N GLU A 63 -0.63 -6.58 9.94
CA GLU A 63 -0.05 -7.91 10.16
C GLU A 63 -1.13 -8.95 10.43
N ARG A 64 -2.17 -8.61 11.19
CA ARG A 64 -3.31 -9.51 11.44
C ARG A 64 -4.02 -9.88 10.14
N ALA A 65 -4.37 -8.91 9.32
CA ALA A 65 -5.04 -9.16 8.04
C ALA A 65 -4.15 -9.93 7.05
N ARG A 66 -2.83 -9.67 7.07
CA ARG A 66 -1.87 -10.43 6.28
C ARG A 66 -1.84 -11.90 6.69
N ALA A 67 -1.74 -12.16 7.98
CA ALA A 67 -1.69 -13.54 8.51
C ALA A 67 -2.97 -14.30 8.20
N GLU A 68 -4.13 -13.64 8.35
CA GLU A 68 -5.45 -14.24 8.16
C GLU A 68 -5.74 -14.57 6.69
N PHE A 69 -5.46 -13.64 5.78
CA PHE A 69 -5.91 -13.76 4.40
C PHE A 69 -4.81 -14.11 3.40
N SER A 70 -3.54 -14.08 3.77
CA SER A 70 -2.39 -14.28 2.85
C SER A 70 -2.58 -13.54 1.52
N PRO A 71 -2.79 -12.20 1.55
CA PRO A 71 -3.22 -11.44 0.39
C PRO A 71 -2.13 -11.30 -0.67
N ALA A 72 -2.54 -11.29 -1.94
CA ALA A 72 -1.64 -10.99 -3.05
C ALA A 72 -1.23 -9.50 -3.11
N VAL A 73 -2.07 -8.62 -2.55
CA VAL A 73 -1.86 -7.17 -2.46
C VAL A 73 -2.60 -6.64 -1.25
N MET A 74 -1.99 -5.67 -0.57
CA MET A 74 -2.63 -4.89 0.49
C MET A 74 -2.76 -3.43 0.08
N MET A 75 -3.86 -2.80 0.44
CA MET A 75 -4.13 -1.39 0.19
C MET A 75 -4.55 -0.70 1.48
N PHE A 76 -4.03 0.50 1.73
CA PHE A 76 -4.58 1.38 2.75
C PHE A 76 -5.30 2.53 2.05
N VAL A 77 -6.61 2.62 2.25
CA VAL A 77 -7.48 3.56 1.53
C VAL A 77 -8.12 4.51 2.51
N GLY A 78 -7.99 5.81 2.27
CA GLY A 78 -8.54 6.79 3.19
C GLY A 78 -8.40 8.23 2.70
N ILE A 79 -8.47 9.16 3.64
CA ILE A 79 -8.36 10.60 3.37
C ILE A 79 -7.02 11.16 3.85
N ALA A 80 -6.65 12.34 3.37
CA ALA A 80 -5.45 13.07 3.77
C ALA A 80 -5.65 14.58 3.65
N GLY A 81 -4.89 15.35 4.44
CA GLY A 81 -4.74 16.78 4.27
C GLY A 81 -3.75 17.11 3.14
N GLY A 82 -4.12 18.01 2.23
CA GLY A 82 -3.24 18.49 1.16
C GLY A 82 -2.19 19.48 1.70
N LEU A 83 -0.97 19.37 1.20
CA LEU A 83 0.17 20.23 1.57
C LEU A 83 0.59 21.17 0.44
N ARG A 84 -0.11 21.16 -0.69
CA ARG A 84 0.23 21.94 -1.89
C ARG A 84 -1.01 22.58 -2.50
N ASP A 85 -0.89 23.82 -2.95
CA ASP A 85 -1.99 24.59 -3.55
C ASP A 85 -2.54 24.00 -4.84
N LYS A 86 -1.75 23.14 -5.52
CA LYS A 86 -2.19 22.44 -6.73
C LYS A 86 -3.27 21.38 -6.49
N LEU A 87 -3.46 20.95 -5.23
CA LEU A 87 -4.43 19.90 -4.88
C LEU A 87 -5.80 20.51 -4.64
N ALA A 88 -6.83 19.90 -5.19
CA ALA A 88 -8.21 20.23 -4.89
C ALA A 88 -8.82 19.18 -3.94
N ILE A 89 -9.83 19.58 -3.17
CA ILE A 89 -10.61 18.63 -2.35
C ILE A 89 -11.25 17.60 -3.28
N GLY A 90 -11.04 16.33 -2.97
CA GLY A 90 -11.47 15.20 -3.78
C GLY A 90 -10.41 14.68 -4.77
N ASP A 91 -9.30 15.36 -4.97
CA ASP A 91 -8.19 14.79 -5.73
C ASP A 91 -7.65 13.53 -5.02
N VAL A 92 -7.09 12.61 -5.80
CA VAL A 92 -6.56 11.34 -5.29
C VAL A 92 -5.03 11.35 -5.34
N VAL A 93 -4.39 10.93 -4.26
CA VAL A 93 -2.95 10.72 -4.18
C VAL A 93 -2.68 9.23 -4.03
N VAL A 94 -1.92 8.66 -4.96
CA VAL A 94 -1.28 7.35 -4.85
C VAL A 94 0.13 7.59 -4.34
N ALA A 95 0.41 7.17 -3.11
CA ALA A 95 1.69 7.43 -2.48
C ALA A 95 2.81 6.65 -3.18
N THR A 96 3.71 7.35 -3.86
CA THR A 96 4.91 6.75 -4.45
C THR A 96 5.97 6.48 -3.39
N LYS A 97 5.93 7.27 -2.31
CA LYS A 97 6.79 7.14 -1.13
C LYS A 97 6.02 7.58 0.11
N ILE A 98 6.22 6.88 1.19
CA ILE A 98 5.63 7.17 2.49
C ILE A 98 6.76 7.60 3.42
N HIS A 99 6.73 8.85 3.87
CA HIS A 99 7.70 9.43 4.78
C HIS A 99 7.18 9.45 6.21
N SER A 100 7.80 8.70 7.13
CA SER A 100 7.55 8.89 8.56
C SER A 100 8.35 10.09 9.07
N TYR A 101 7.66 11.21 9.39
CA TYR A 101 8.31 12.48 9.74
C TYR A 101 8.64 12.64 11.23
N GLN A 102 8.20 11.71 12.09
CA GLN A 102 8.37 11.85 13.55
C GLN A 102 9.71 11.36 14.06
N GLY A 103 10.45 10.56 13.26
CA GLY A 103 11.73 10.02 13.65
C GLY A 103 12.85 11.07 13.67
N GLY A 104 13.59 11.17 14.79
CA GLY A 104 14.68 12.11 14.87
C GLY A 104 15.47 12.00 16.16
N ARG A 105 16.43 12.92 16.32
CA ARG A 105 17.20 13.14 17.53
C ARG A 105 16.92 14.56 18.03
N SER A 106 16.49 14.68 19.28
CA SER A 106 16.33 15.96 19.94
C SER A 106 17.68 16.42 20.48
N GLU A 107 18.09 17.62 20.12
CA GLU A 107 19.19 18.38 20.70
C GLU A 107 18.62 19.61 21.43
N ASP A 108 19.48 20.33 22.16
CA ASP A 108 19.04 21.49 22.94
C ASP A 108 18.37 22.56 22.07
N ASP A 109 18.96 22.85 20.90
CA ASP A 109 18.49 23.90 19.99
C ASP A 109 17.96 23.40 18.65
N ALA A 110 17.89 22.07 18.41
CA ALA A 110 17.52 21.51 17.13
C ALA A 110 16.87 20.13 17.24
N PHE A 111 16.07 19.80 16.25
CA PHE A 111 15.60 18.43 16.00
C PHE A 111 16.21 17.91 14.69
N LEU A 112 17.11 16.95 14.82
CA LEU A 112 17.81 16.33 13.71
C LEU A 112 16.95 15.18 13.17
N VAL A 113 16.37 15.36 11.99
CA VAL A 113 15.50 14.38 11.36
C VAL A 113 16.27 13.11 11.01
N ARG A 114 15.68 11.94 11.29
CA ARG A 114 16.14 10.62 10.84
C ARG A 114 15.08 10.00 9.96
N PRO A 115 15.11 10.26 8.64
CA PRO A 115 14.07 9.83 7.73
C PRO A 115 13.93 8.31 7.70
N ARG A 116 12.67 7.85 7.73
CA ARG A 116 12.30 6.47 7.36
C ARG A 116 11.27 6.57 6.26
N SER A 117 11.47 5.81 5.21
CA SER A 117 10.57 5.85 4.05
C SER A 117 10.37 4.46 3.45
N TRP A 118 9.22 4.25 2.85
CA TRP A 118 8.87 3.05 2.10
C TRP A 118 8.40 3.46 0.72
N GLU A 119 8.92 2.80 -0.29
CA GLU A 119 8.60 3.10 -1.69
C GLU A 119 7.53 2.16 -2.23
N LEU A 120 6.67 2.69 -3.09
CA LEU A 120 5.71 1.91 -3.84
C LEU A 120 6.45 0.97 -4.80
N SER A 121 6.05 -0.30 -4.86
CA SER A 121 6.65 -1.24 -5.80
C SER A 121 6.36 -0.83 -7.25
N HIS A 122 7.36 -1.02 -8.13
CA HIS A 122 7.23 -0.69 -9.55
C HIS A 122 5.97 -1.31 -10.20
N ARG A 123 5.65 -2.56 -9.85
CA ARG A 123 4.47 -3.26 -10.38
C ARG A 123 3.17 -2.53 -10.03
N LEU A 124 3.02 -2.10 -8.77
CA LEU A 124 1.82 -1.38 -8.31
C LEU A 124 1.76 0.04 -8.89
N ASP A 125 2.88 0.74 -8.99
CA ASP A 125 2.96 2.05 -9.64
C ASP A 125 2.48 1.96 -11.09
N GLN A 126 2.96 1.00 -11.87
CA GLN A 126 2.55 0.80 -13.26
C GLN A 126 1.06 0.44 -13.39
N ALA A 127 0.56 -0.41 -12.49
CA ALA A 127 -0.86 -0.77 -12.48
C ALA A 127 -1.74 0.44 -12.15
N ALA A 128 -1.38 1.21 -11.12
CA ALA A 128 -2.12 2.41 -10.71
C ALA A 128 -2.12 3.48 -11.81
N ARG A 129 -0.96 3.74 -12.45
CA ARG A 129 -0.90 4.66 -13.60
C ARG A 129 -1.73 4.18 -14.79
N ARG A 130 -1.84 2.87 -14.99
CA ARG A 130 -2.70 2.33 -16.04
C ARG A 130 -4.18 2.59 -15.77
N VAL A 131 -4.61 2.55 -14.52
CA VAL A 131 -6.00 2.82 -14.09
C VAL A 131 -6.42 4.25 -14.42
N THR A 132 -5.50 5.23 -14.37
CA THR A 132 -5.83 6.64 -14.67
C THR A 132 -6.10 6.89 -16.14
N ARG A 133 -5.66 6.00 -17.06
CA ARG A 133 -5.79 6.23 -18.50
C ARG A 133 -7.26 6.28 -18.91
N GLY A 134 -7.65 7.41 -19.49
CA GLY A 134 -9.01 7.63 -19.99
C GLY A 134 -10.08 7.76 -18.90
N ASN A 135 -9.66 7.99 -17.64
CA ASN A 135 -10.56 8.25 -16.48
C ASN A 135 -11.67 7.20 -16.28
N ARG A 136 -11.49 5.97 -16.75
CA ARG A 136 -12.51 4.92 -16.64
C ARG A 136 -12.87 4.57 -15.21
N TRP A 137 -11.95 4.77 -14.25
CA TRP A 137 -12.21 4.57 -12.85
C TRP A 137 -13.29 5.51 -12.30
N CYS A 138 -13.46 6.69 -12.93
CA CYS A 138 -14.51 7.66 -12.57
C CYS A 138 -15.93 7.12 -12.80
N SER A 139 -16.12 6.08 -13.63
CA SER A 139 -17.44 5.43 -13.77
C SER A 139 -17.93 4.78 -12.47
N ARG A 140 -17.05 4.62 -11.49
CA ARG A 140 -17.37 4.16 -10.15
C ARG A 140 -17.79 5.29 -9.18
N LEU A 141 -17.74 6.54 -9.65
CA LEU A 141 -18.16 7.72 -8.88
C LEU A 141 -19.65 7.96 -9.07
N TYR A 142 -20.48 7.28 -8.30
CA TYR A 142 -21.93 7.47 -8.36
C TYR A 142 -22.34 8.91 -7.96
N GLY A 143 -23.29 9.49 -8.69
CA GLY A 143 -23.86 10.81 -8.38
C GLY A 143 -22.95 12.00 -8.70
N GLN A 144 -21.93 11.83 -9.54
CA GLN A 144 -21.02 12.91 -9.98
C GLN A 144 -21.18 13.29 -11.46
N GLU A 145 -22.33 12.97 -12.03
CA GLU A 145 -22.63 13.30 -13.43
C GLU A 145 -22.50 14.80 -13.67
N GLY A 146 -21.69 15.17 -14.68
CA GLY A 146 -21.45 16.57 -15.02
C GLY A 146 -20.38 17.31 -14.20
N ARG A 147 -19.72 16.65 -13.23
CA ARG A 147 -18.57 17.24 -12.52
C ARG A 147 -17.24 16.86 -13.20
N PRO A 148 -16.22 17.72 -13.16
CA PRO A 148 -14.89 17.36 -13.63
C PRO A 148 -14.37 16.13 -12.88
N ALA A 149 -13.69 15.23 -13.60
CA ALA A 149 -13.01 14.11 -12.97
C ALA A 149 -11.93 14.60 -12.00
N PRO A 150 -11.81 14.02 -10.80
CA PRO A 150 -10.73 14.37 -9.88
C PRO A 150 -9.38 13.99 -10.48
N SER A 151 -8.36 14.80 -10.18
CA SER A 151 -6.98 14.53 -10.58
C SER A 151 -6.40 13.40 -9.75
N VAL A 152 -5.46 12.63 -10.35
CA VAL A 152 -4.71 11.58 -9.62
C VAL A 152 -3.24 11.92 -9.66
N TYR A 153 -2.65 12.07 -8.48
CA TYR A 153 -1.24 12.39 -8.28
C TYR A 153 -0.48 11.15 -7.82
N PHE A 154 0.74 10.99 -8.33
CA PHE A 154 1.68 9.94 -7.96
C PHE A 154 2.89 10.61 -7.32
N GLU A 155 2.78 10.91 -6.04
CA GLU A 155 3.77 11.70 -5.30
C GLU A 155 3.91 11.20 -3.85
N PRO A 156 5.00 11.58 -3.15
CA PRO A 156 5.20 11.21 -1.75
C PRO A 156 4.14 11.80 -0.81
N ILE A 157 3.91 11.10 0.31
CA ILE A 157 3.10 11.59 1.44
C ILE A 157 3.91 11.58 2.73
N ALA A 158 3.57 12.50 3.65
CA ALA A 158 4.12 12.58 4.99
C ALA A 158 3.16 11.90 5.99
N VAL A 159 3.70 11.11 6.92
CA VAL A 159 2.91 10.33 7.88
C VAL A 159 3.41 10.49 9.30
N GLY A 160 2.49 10.68 10.23
CA GLY A 160 2.77 10.73 11.67
C GLY A 160 1.50 10.89 12.50
N ASP A 161 1.56 10.51 13.77
CA ASP A 161 0.41 10.42 14.69
C ASP A 161 -0.06 11.80 15.20
N VAL A 162 -0.14 12.79 14.31
CA VAL A 162 -0.61 14.14 14.63
C VAL A 162 -1.53 14.66 13.53
N VAL A 163 -2.71 15.11 13.93
CA VAL A 163 -3.61 15.85 13.02
C VAL A 163 -2.96 17.20 12.71
N LEU A 164 -2.40 17.33 11.51
CA LEU A 164 -1.86 18.61 11.06
C LEU A 164 -2.99 19.54 10.61
N ASN A 165 -3.17 20.64 11.33
CA ASN A 165 -4.16 21.66 10.99
C ASN A 165 -3.52 23.08 11.12
N SER A 166 -2.36 23.24 10.49
CA SER A 166 -1.61 24.52 10.54
C SER A 166 -0.48 24.49 9.51
N THR A 167 -0.31 25.56 8.78
CA THR A 167 0.85 25.77 7.88
C THR A 167 2.08 26.32 8.61
N ARG A 168 1.95 26.73 9.88
CA ARG A 168 3.00 27.45 10.65
C ARG A 168 3.50 26.73 11.89
N SER A 169 2.94 25.57 12.24
CA SER A 169 3.39 24.77 13.38
C SER A 169 4.82 24.23 13.15
N ASP A 170 5.49 23.80 14.23
CA ASP A 170 6.82 23.19 14.12
C ASP A 170 6.80 21.92 13.25
N ILE A 171 5.71 21.18 13.30
CA ILE A 171 5.50 19.99 12.45
C ILE A 171 5.39 20.41 10.99
N ALA A 172 4.57 21.45 10.67
CA ALA A 172 4.44 21.94 9.31
C ALA A 172 5.79 22.42 8.75
N ARG A 173 6.55 23.19 9.54
CA ARG A 173 7.90 23.64 9.15
C ARG A 173 8.85 22.48 8.91
N ARG A 174 8.82 21.46 9.77
CA ARG A 174 9.65 20.25 9.63
C ARG A 174 9.30 19.47 8.36
N ILE A 175 8.02 19.27 8.10
CA ILE A 175 7.58 18.58 6.86
C ILE A 175 8.05 19.39 5.65
N HIS A 176 7.83 20.70 5.65
CA HIS A 176 8.23 21.56 4.54
C HIS A 176 9.76 21.56 4.29
N SER A 177 10.58 21.59 5.34
CA SER A 177 12.03 21.65 5.21
C SER A 177 12.69 20.31 4.91
N SER A 178 12.19 19.22 5.49
CA SER A 178 12.87 17.90 5.46
C SER A 178 12.19 16.86 4.58
N TYR A 179 10.93 17.10 4.22
CA TYR A 179 10.09 16.22 3.38
C TYR A 179 9.36 17.06 2.33
N ASN A 180 10.09 17.96 1.68
CA ASN A 180 9.54 18.95 0.77
C ASN A 180 8.97 18.39 -0.53
N ASP A 181 9.16 17.11 -0.80
CA ASP A 181 8.55 16.34 -1.89
C ASP A 181 7.15 15.79 -1.51
N ALA A 182 6.79 15.76 -0.22
CA ALA A 182 5.46 15.31 0.19
C ALA A 182 4.38 16.32 -0.20
N ILE A 183 3.28 15.80 -0.79
CA ILE A 183 2.16 16.63 -1.22
C ILE A 183 0.93 16.49 -0.32
N ALA A 184 0.86 15.46 0.52
CA ALA A 184 -0.24 15.23 1.45
C ALA A 184 0.30 14.71 2.79
N VAL A 185 -0.53 14.80 3.84
CA VAL A 185 -0.23 14.32 5.19
C VAL A 185 -1.39 13.49 5.72
N GLU A 186 -1.05 12.36 6.40
CA GLU A 186 -2.02 11.46 7.03
C GLU A 186 -1.39 10.74 8.24
N MET A 187 -2.08 9.77 8.86
CA MET A 187 -1.67 9.26 10.18
C MET A 187 -1.41 7.75 10.24
N GLU A 188 -1.63 6.96 9.22
CA GLU A 188 -1.61 5.49 9.28
C GLU A 188 -0.58 4.83 8.37
N GLY A 189 -0.34 5.39 7.21
CA GLY A 189 0.40 4.78 6.10
C GLY A 189 1.79 4.31 6.44
N SER A 190 2.49 4.94 7.41
CA SER A 190 3.83 4.48 7.82
C SER A 190 3.78 3.18 8.61
N GLY A 191 2.78 3.00 9.48
CA GLY A 191 2.54 1.75 10.19
C GLY A 191 2.17 0.62 9.24
N PHE A 192 1.24 0.88 8.34
CA PHE A 192 0.83 -0.04 7.29
C PHE A 192 2.01 -0.47 6.40
N ALA A 193 2.76 0.47 5.86
CA ALA A 193 3.88 0.20 4.97
C ALA A 193 5.02 -0.53 5.68
N HIS A 194 5.26 -0.20 6.97
CA HIS A 194 6.26 -0.89 7.76
C HIS A 194 5.89 -2.36 8.00
N ALA A 195 4.66 -2.64 8.40
CA ALA A 195 4.19 -4.01 8.60
C ALA A 195 4.23 -4.82 7.28
N ALA A 196 3.77 -4.24 6.17
CA ALA A 196 3.85 -4.89 4.86
C ALA A 196 5.30 -5.18 4.42
N ALA A 197 6.24 -4.27 4.72
CA ALA A 197 7.65 -4.46 4.40
C ALA A 197 8.34 -5.54 5.24
N LEU A 198 7.91 -5.73 6.50
CA LEU A 198 8.43 -6.79 7.38
C LEU A 198 7.91 -8.18 7.02
N SER A 199 6.81 -8.26 6.28
CA SER A 199 6.07 -9.49 6.02
C SER A 199 6.35 -10.00 4.60
N ASP A 200 7.60 -10.40 4.30
CA ASP A 200 8.05 -10.94 3.01
C ASP A 200 7.65 -10.08 1.80
N GLN A 201 7.61 -8.76 2.01
CA GLN A 201 7.35 -7.77 0.98
C GLN A 201 6.01 -7.96 0.24
N VAL A 202 4.94 -8.23 0.98
CA VAL A 202 3.59 -8.19 0.37
C VAL A 202 3.41 -6.85 -0.35
N PRO A 203 3.09 -6.84 -1.65
CA PRO A 203 2.90 -5.61 -2.39
C PRO A 203 1.82 -4.74 -1.72
N ALA A 204 2.20 -3.52 -1.35
CA ALA A 204 1.36 -2.61 -0.58
C ALA A 204 1.27 -1.24 -1.26
N VAL A 205 0.10 -0.61 -1.20
CA VAL A 205 -0.13 0.74 -1.75
C VAL A 205 -1.03 1.54 -0.81
N VAL A 206 -0.72 2.82 -0.65
CA VAL A 206 -1.56 3.79 0.06
C VAL A 206 -2.21 4.70 -0.96
N VAL A 207 -3.54 4.83 -0.86
CA VAL A 207 -4.38 5.67 -1.72
C VAL A 207 -5.17 6.63 -0.83
N ARG A 208 -5.03 7.92 -1.06
CA ARG A 208 -5.66 8.97 -0.25
C ARG A 208 -6.46 9.94 -1.12
N GLY A 209 -7.67 10.27 -0.66
CA GLY A 209 -8.42 11.41 -1.18
C GLY A 209 -8.10 12.66 -0.37
N ILE A 210 -8.00 13.81 -1.01
CA ILE A 210 -7.74 15.07 -0.33
C ILE A 210 -9.04 15.60 0.29
N SER A 211 -9.08 15.70 1.62
CA SER A 211 -10.26 16.12 2.39
C SER A 211 -10.23 17.58 2.83
N ASP A 212 -9.04 18.14 2.99
CA ASP A 212 -8.75 19.49 3.47
C ASP A 212 -7.33 19.90 3.06
N HIS A 213 -6.91 21.13 3.38
CA HIS A 213 -5.57 21.64 3.03
C HIS A 213 -4.60 21.74 4.21
N ALA A 214 -4.94 21.14 5.35
CA ALA A 214 -4.13 21.21 6.57
C ALA A 214 -3.72 22.64 6.98
N ASP A 215 -4.52 23.65 6.64
CA ASP A 215 -4.23 25.09 6.69
C ASP A 215 -4.84 25.81 7.89
N GLY A 216 -5.58 25.12 8.73
CA GLY A 216 -6.30 25.66 9.88
C GLY A 216 -7.82 25.68 9.72
N ASP A 217 -8.35 25.45 8.52
CA ASP A 217 -9.81 25.39 8.26
C ASP A 217 -10.34 23.96 8.02
N LYS A 218 -9.75 22.97 8.68
CA LYS A 218 -10.22 21.57 8.59
C LYS A 218 -11.71 21.45 8.90
N ALA A 219 -12.18 22.13 9.95
CA ALA A 219 -13.60 22.11 10.32
C ALA A 219 -14.52 22.73 9.26
N GLY A 220 -14.05 23.71 8.50
CA GLY A 220 -14.77 24.29 7.36
C GLY A 220 -14.89 23.29 6.21
N ALA A 221 -13.79 22.65 5.86
CA ALA A 221 -13.75 21.60 4.83
C ALA A 221 -14.65 20.39 5.19
N GLU A 222 -14.65 19.96 6.46
CA GLU A 222 -15.53 18.90 6.95
C GLU A 222 -17.01 19.26 6.81
N ARG A 223 -17.41 20.47 7.24
CA ARG A 223 -18.79 20.96 7.07
C ARG A 223 -19.22 21.03 5.60
N ALA A 224 -18.29 21.30 4.71
CA ALA A 224 -18.52 21.29 3.26
C ALA A 224 -18.56 19.88 2.64
N GLY A 225 -18.39 18.82 3.44
CA GLY A 225 -18.44 17.43 2.98
C GLY A 225 -17.13 16.93 2.36
N GLY A 226 -16.01 17.60 2.61
CA GLY A 226 -14.70 17.26 2.05
C GLY A 226 -14.28 15.83 2.34
N GLN A 227 -14.48 15.33 3.56
CA GLN A 227 -14.17 13.94 3.93
C GLN A 227 -14.96 12.92 3.11
N ALA A 228 -16.27 13.12 2.97
CA ALA A 228 -17.12 12.19 2.21
C ALA A 228 -16.77 12.15 0.71
N ILE A 229 -16.42 13.30 0.14
CA ILE A 229 -15.96 13.38 -1.27
C ILE A 229 -14.62 12.67 -1.42
N ALA A 230 -13.67 12.97 -0.55
CA ALA A 230 -12.33 12.41 -0.57
C ALA A 230 -12.34 10.87 -0.39
N ALA A 231 -13.10 10.37 0.59
CA ALA A 231 -13.22 8.94 0.84
C ALA A 231 -13.81 8.19 -0.37
N ARG A 232 -14.88 8.72 -0.97
CA ARG A 232 -15.49 8.11 -2.17
C ARG A 232 -14.54 8.09 -3.36
N HIS A 233 -13.77 9.16 -3.58
CA HIS A 233 -12.82 9.21 -4.68
C HIS A 233 -11.66 8.24 -4.48
N ALA A 234 -11.09 8.18 -3.27
CA ALA A 234 -10.05 7.23 -2.92
C ALA A 234 -10.53 5.77 -3.07
N ALA A 235 -11.74 5.47 -2.57
CA ALA A 235 -12.34 4.15 -2.68
C ALA A 235 -12.58 3.74 -4.14
N ALA A 236 -13.18 4.60 -4.96
CA ALA A 236 -13.44 4.32 -6.37
C ALA A 236 -12.15 4.02 -7.14
N PHE A 237 -11.09 4.79 -6.89
CA PHE A 237 -9.78 4.56 -7.50
C PHE A 237 -9.17 3.24 -7.01
N ALA A 238 -9.15 2.99 -5.70
CA ALA A 238 -8.59 1.78 -5.11
C ALA A 238 -9.30 0.51 -5.59
N ILE A 239 -10.63 0.53 -5.69
CA ILE A 239 -11.43 -0.58 -6.22
C ILE A 239 -11.14 -0.81 -7.71
N ALA A 240 -10.97 0.24 -8.50
CA ALA A 240 -10.57 0.09 -9.91
C ALA A 240 -9.16 -0.51 -10.03
N LEU A 241 -8.24 -0.12 -9.15
CA LEU A 241 -6.90 -0.71 -9.08
C LEU A 241 -7.00 -2.18 -8.65
N ALA A 242 -7.75 -2.50 -7.61
CA ALA A 242 -7.97 -3.87 -7.13
C ALA A 242 -8.54 -4.77 -8.24
N ALA A 243 -9.55 -4.29 -8.96
CA ALA A 243 -10.14 -5.00 -10.10
C ALA A 243 -9.12 -5.28 -11.21
N SER A 244 -8.19 -4.35 -11.45
CA SER A 244 -7.14 -4.51 -12.46
C SER A 244 -6.04 -5.52 -12.07
N LEU A 245 -5.88 -5.76 -10.77
CA LEU A 245 -4.88 -6.68 -10.19
C LEU A 245 -5.44 -8.09 -9.97
N GLY A 246 -6.76 -8.25 -10.03
CA GLY A 246 -7.43 -9.55 -9.92
C GLY A 246 -7.03 -10.50 -11.07
N PRO A 247 -7.34 -11.81 -10.93
CA PRO A 247 -7.06 -12.78 -11.98
C PRO A 247 -7.74 -12.36 -13.28
N GLN A 248 -6.95 -11.99 -14.28
CA GLN A 248 -7.48 -11.68 -15.61
C GLN A 248 -7.95 -12.97 -16.26
N ALA A 249 -9.13 -12.95 -16.86
CA ALA A 249 -9.56 -14.01 -17.76
C ALA A 249 -8.57 -14.04 -18.93
N GLY A 250 -7.62 -14.98 -18.93
CA GLY A 250 -6.65 -15.13 -20.01
C GLY A 250 -5.16 -14.99 -19.65
N SER A 251 -4.77 -14.83 -18.38
CA SER A 251 -3.37 -15.12 -18.02
C SER A 251 -3.15 -16.62 -18.27
N ARG A 252 -2.40 -16.93 -19.33
CA ARG A 252 -1.89 -18.28 -19.57
C ARG A 252 -1.38 -18.82 -18.24
N SER A 253 -2.01 -19.88 -17.72
CA SER A 253 -1.33 -20.80 -16.81
C SER A 253 0.02 -21.03 -17.45
N ALA A 254 1.11 -20.72 -16.73
CA ALA A 254 2.41 -21.23 -17.14
C ALA A 254 2.17 -22.72 -17.41
N ASP A 255 2.36 -23.16 -18.64
CA ASP A 255 2.39 -24.58 -18.95
C ASP A 255 3.31 -25.21 -17.92
N PRO A 256 2.95 -26.35 -17.33
CA PRO A 256 3.87 -27.04 -16.44
C PRO A 256 5.17 -27.21 -17.21
N GLU A 257 6.26 -26.72 -16.60
CA GLU A 257 7.60 -26.87 -17.15
C GLU A 257 7.75 -28.31 -17.65
N PRO A 258 8.15 -28.55 -18.90
CA PRO A 258 8.30 -29.90 -19.41
C PRO A 258 9.24 -30.64 -18.44
N GLN A 259 8.73 -31.68 -17.79
CA GLN A 259 9.53 -32.57 -16.94
C GLN A 259 10.65 -33.10 -17.82
N VAL A 260 11.85 -32.54 -17.68
CA VAL A 260 13.05 -33.11 -18.27
C VAL A 260 13.21 -34.51 -17.65
N PRO A 261 13.18 -35.58 -18.45
CA PRO A 261 13.40 -36.91 -17.91
C PRO A 261 14.78 -36.93 -17.24
N PRO A 262 14.97 -37.68 -16.14
CA PRO A 262 16.25 -37.71 -15.46
C PRO A 262 17.30 -38.20 -16.45
N MET A 263 18.28 -37.34 -16.74
CA MET A 263 19.42 -37.72 -17.57
C MET A 263 20.15 -38.87 -16.88
N ALA A 264 20.26 -40.01 -17.58
CA ALA A 264 21.07 -41.14 -17.16
C ALA A 264 22.48 -40.68 -16.85
N GLY A 265 22.98 -41.04 -15.67
CA GLY A 265 24.23 -40.57 -15.15
C GLY A 265 25.39 -40.79 -16.12
N ILE A 266 26.05 -39.69 -16.47
CA ILE A 266 27.35 -39.71 -17.13
C ILE A 266 28.38 -39.93 -16.03
N ASN A 267 28.92 -41.17 -15.96
CA ASN A 267 30.08 -41.46 -15.15
C ASN A 267 31.31 -40.79 -15.77
N ASN A 268 31.68 -39.65 -15.27
CA ASN A 268 32.97 -39.04 -15.59
C ASN A 268 34.08 -39.70 -14.75
N THR A 269 34.70 -40.72 -15.29
CA THR A 269 35.96 -41.25 -14.73
C THR A 269 37.11 -40.31 -15.15
N MET A 270 37.49 -39.43 -14.21
CA MET A 270 38.67 -38.55 -14.40
C MET A 270 39.93 -39.37 -14.16
N ILE A 271 40.66 -39.71 -15.21
CA ILE A 271 41.99 -40.29 -15.10
C ILE A 271 42.98 -39.16 -14.87
N VAL A 272 43.41 -38.96 -13.61
CA VAL A 272 44.52 -38.04 -13.30
C VAL A 272 45.82 -38.78 -13.57
N ARG A 273 46.56 -38.33 -14.60
CA ARG A 273 47.97 -38.71 -14.79
C ARG A 273 48.83 -37.73 -13.99
N ASP A 274 49.62 -38.34 -13.14
CA ASP A 274 50.59 -37.72 -12.24
C ASP A 274 51.65 -36.88 -12.98
N GLN A 275 51.86 -35.63 -12.48
CA GLN A 275 53.21 -35.05 -12.38
C GLN A 275 53.21 -33.77 -11.52
N ALA A 276 53.75 -33.94 -10.33
CA ALA A 276 54.58 -33.02 -9.52
C ALA A 276 54.28 -31.52 -9.51
N ASN A 277 53.85 -30.99 -8.40
CA ASN A 277 54.52 -30.10 -7.44
C ASN A 277 53.54 -29.16 -6.71
N VAL A 278 53.50 -29.28 -5.39
CA VAL A 278 53.42 -28.26 -4.34
C VAL A 278 52.35 -27.17 -4.45
N GLY A 279 51.37 -27.21 -3.53
CA GLY A 279 50.47 -26.10 -3.20
C GLY A 279 49.32 -26.60 -2.35
N GLU A 280 49.28 -26.22 -1.08
CA GLU A 280 48.19 -26.52 -0.17
C GLU A 280 46.83 -26.15 -0.77
N GLN A 281 45.93 -27.10 -0.88
CA GLN A 281 44.50 -26.86 -1.15
C GLN A 281 43.70 -27.23 0.08
N ILE A 282 43.03 -26.22 0.66
CA ILE A 282 41.99 -26.40 1.70
C ILE A 282 40.72 -26.93 1.01
N GLY A 283 40.41 -28.20 1.20
CA GLY A 283 39.17 -28.80 0.70
C GLY A 283 38.05 -28.67 1.72
N VAL A 284 36.93 -28.08 1.28
CA VAL A 284 35.68 -28.06 2.04
C VAL A 284 34.90 -29.35 1.66
N GLN A 285 34.72 -30.24 2.62
CA GLN A 285 33.93 -31.43 2.45
C GLN A 285 32.47 -31.16 2.82
N PHE A 286 31.56 -31.29 1.86
CA PHE A 286 30.13 -31.38 2.14
C PHE A 286 29.74 -32.83 2.41
N ASN A 287 29.26 -33.09 3.64
CA ASN A 287 28.77 -34.35 4.06
C ASN A 287 27.25 -34.39 3.88
N SER A 288 26.74 -35.14 2.90
CA SER A 288 25.32 -35.44 2.75
C SER A 288 25.00 -36.69 3.57
N GLY A 289 24.54 -36.51 4.79
CA GLY A 289 24.01 -37.57 5.65
C GLY A 289 22.57 -37.90 5.27
N GLN A 290 22.36 -39.12 4.84
CA GLN A 290 21.05 -39.76 4.85
C GLN A 290 20.60 -40.06 6.29
N ARG A 291 19.38 -39.59 6.66
CA ARG A 291 18.33 -40.45 7.25
C ARG A 291 17.02 -39.71 7.29
#